data_edf3a8538ab41efccdca38dbc71b2b26
#
_entry.id   edf3a8538ab41efccdca38dbc71b2b26
#
_cell.length_a   1.000
_cell.length_b   1.000
_cell.length_c   1.000
_cell.angle_alpha   90.00
_cell.angle_beta   90.00
_cell.angle_gamma   90.00
#
_symmetry.space_group_name_H-M   'P 1'
#
loop_
_entity.id
_entity.type
_entity.pdbx_description
1 polymer ?
#
loop_
_entity_poly.entity_id
_entity_poly.type
_entity_poly.pdbx_seq_one_letter_code
_entity_poly.pdbx_strand_id
1 'polypeptide(L)'
;MTKHTGAYDGATARLATAKQRLLAFLAKRGFVYGGTTPAGNPRKYWTYDFLRWLDKVRPEDDGGVRTLAALRNEVEAAAEARADLLSEYRAAVDASPIAAEVAALQSIKGCAFALAAAFSAEVGDFTRFRSGRQVTAYFGLAPSQRSSGDSVRLGGISGAGNALVRKLAVEGSWCYAAARHQPKLMPRDTGVPLEIRVHGRKGSERLLRRREEMLARGMPAAKANAATAAELVRWLWALGMMCREGAE
;
A
#
# COMPACT_ATOMS: atom_id res chain seq x y z
N MET A 1 -16.04 8.20 5.89
CA MET A 1 -14.85 7.33 5.60
C MET A 1 -14.27 7.58 4.22
N THR A 2 -14.97 7.43 3.13
CA THR A 2 -14.47 7.62 1.75
C THR A 2 -13.78 8.97 1.53
N LYS A 3 -14.31 10.07 2.13
CA LYS A 3 -13.69 11.41 2.05
C LYS A 3 -12.29 11.46 2.69
N HIS A 4 -12.11 10.88 3.87
CA HIS A 4 -10.81 10.84 4.55
C HIS A 4 -9.78 10.03 3.75
N THR A 5 -10.19 8.88 3.20
CA THR A 5 -9.30 8.06 2.34
C THR A 5 -8.81 8.86 1.13
N GLY A 6 -9.72 9.56 0.44
CA GLY A 6 -9.37 10.40 -0.71
C GLY A 6 -8.46 11.57 -0.35
N ALA A 7 -8.72 12.25 0.77
CA ALA A 7 -7.90 13.34 1.26
C ALA A 7 -6.47 12.88 1.59
N TYR A 8 -6.33 11.75 2.30
CA TYR A 8 -5.05 11.15 2.64
C TYR A 8 -4.27 10.66 1.39
N ASP A 9 -4.95 10.04 0.42
CA ASP A 9 -4.32 9.62 -0.84
C ASP A 9 -3.82 10.84 -1.63
N GLY A 10 -4.63 11.90 -1.71
CA GLY A 10 -4.24 13.17 -2.33
C GLY A 10 -3.03 13.83 -1.65
N ALA A 11 -2.98 13.83 -0.32
CA ALA A 11 -1.82 14.33 0.43
C ALA A 11 -0.57 13.47 0.19
N THR A 12 -0.72 12.15 0.10
CA THR A 12 0.38 11.23 -0.23
C THR A 12 0.93 11.50 -1.64
N ALA A 13 0.06 11.76 -2.61
CA ALA A 13 0.46 12.12 -3.97
C ALA A 13 1.18 13.49 -4.01
N ARG A 14 0.69 14.51 -3.27
CA ARG A 14 1.36 15.81 -3.17
C ARG A 14 2.76 15.68 -2.58
N LEU A 15 2.93 14.92 -1.50
CA LEU A 15 4.25 14.67 -0.92
C LEU A 15 5.19 13.97 -1.90
N ALA A 16 4.70 12.98 -2.65
CA ALA A 16 5.51 12.30 -3.67
C ALA A 16 5.95 13.28 -4.76
N THR A 17 5.06 14.17 -5.22
CA THR A 17 5.37 15.20 -6.23
C THR A 17 6.40 16.21 -5.70
N ALA A 18 6.25 16.72 -4.48
CA ALA A 18 7.21 17.64 -3.85
C ALA A 18 8.60 16.99 -3.75
N LYS A 19 8.68 15.74 -3.31
CA LYS A 19 9.90 14.94 -3.26
C LYS A 19 10.56 14.79 -4.63
N GLN A 20 9.79 14.49 -5.66
CA GLN A 20 10.31 14.36 -7.04
C GLN A 20 10.84 15.68 -7.58
N ARG A 21 10.15 16.80 -7.31
CA ARG A 21 10.60 18.15 -7.72
C ARG A 21 11.94 18.51 -7.09
N LEU A 22 12.12 18.27 -5.78
CA LEU A 22 13.38 18.49 -5.10
C LEU A 22 14.49 17.62 -5.69
N LEU A 23 14.27 16.33 -5.92
CA LEU A 23 15.27 15.45 -6.52
C LEU A 23 15.63 15.88 -7.96
N ALA A 24 14.64 16.30 -8.75
CA ALA A 24 14.88 16.80 -10.11
C ALA A 24 15.70 18.09 -10.11
N PHE A 25 15.44 19.01 -9.18
CA PHE A 25 16.26 20.22 -9.00
C PHE A 25 17.71 19.88 -8.65
N LEU A 26 17.92 18.98 -7.69
CA LEU A 26 19.27 18.54 -7.29
C LEU A 26 20.03 17.92 -8.46
N ALA A 27 19.39 17.00 -9.18
CA ALA A 27 19.98 16.31 -10.33
C ALA A 27 20.37 17.30 -11.45
N LYS A 28 19.49 18.26 -11.79
CA LYS A 28 19.77 19.28 -12.80
C LYS A 28 20.97 20.20 -12.46
N ARG A 29 21.26 20.33 -11.16
CA ARG A 29 22.39 21.11 -10.65
C ARG A 29 23.63 20.26 -10.35
N GLY A 30 23.65 18.98 -10.73
CA GLY A 30 24.78 18.08 -10.53
C GLY A 30 24.93 17.56 -9.08
N PHE A 31 23.98 17.84 -8.19
CA PHE A 31 24.01 17.29 -6.85
C PHE A 31 23.45 15.86 -6.84
N VAL A 32 24.33 14.88 -6.73
CA VAL A 32 23.98 13.46 -6.75
C VAL A 32 24.21 12.84 -5.37
N TYR A 33 23.13 12.35 -4.76
CA TYR A 33 23.23 11.49 -3.60
C TYR A 33 23.33 10.03 -4.05
N GLY A 34 24.47 9.43 -3.84
CA GLY A 34 24.75 8.09 -4.36
C GLY A 34 25.75 7.32 -3.50
N GLY A 35 26.23 6.22 -4.06
CA GLY A 35 27.15 5.30 -3.42
C GLY A 35 26.45 4.18 -2.69
N THR A 36 27.22 3.37 -1.95
CA THR A 36 26.75 2.21 -1.20
C THR A 36 26.87 2.43 0.31
N THR A 37 26.05 1.72 1.05
CA THR A 37 26.21 1.60 2.50
C THR A 37 27.40 0.70 2.84
N PRO A 38 27.90 0.65 4.09
CA PRO A 38 28.95 -0.29 4.49
C PRO A 38 28.63 -1.76 4.19
N ALA A 39 27.32 -2.10 4.13
CA ALA A 39 26.86 -3.44 3.76
C ALA A 39 26.72 -3.66 2.24
N GLY A 40 27.25 -2.76 1.39
CA GLY A 40 27.22 -2.87 -0.08
C GLY A 40 25.88 -2.59 -0.74
N ASN A 41 24.85 -2.15 -0.01
CA ASN A 41 23.54 -1.83 -0.60
C ASN A 41 23.52 -0.40 -1.14
N PRO A 42 22.79 -0.10 -2.23
CA PRO A 42 22.58 1.26 -2.70
C PRO A 42 21.98 2.15 -1.61
N ARG A 43 22.49 3.38 -1.47
CA ARG A 43 21.92 4.36 -0.54
C ARG A 43 20.52 4.76 -0.98
N LYS A 44 19.61 4.85 -0.02
CA LYS A 44 18.21 5.19 -0.28
C LYS A 44 17.96 6.67 0.01
N TYR A 45 17.19 7.33 -0.84
CA TYR A 45 16.67 8.65 -0.60
C TYR A 45 15.71 8.69 0.60
N TRP A 46 15.55 9.86 1.21
CA TRP A 46 14.62 10.14 2.32
C TRP A 46 14.94 9.35 3.60
N THR A 47 16.19 8.93 3.75
CA THR A 47 16.77 8.41 4.98
C THR A 47 17.43 9.53 5.78
N TYR A 48 17.77 9.28 7.05
CA TYR A 48 18.55 10.21 7.87
C TYR A 48 19.86 10.65 7.18
N ASP A 49 20.59 9.71 6.57
CA ASP A 49 21.82 10.00 5.85
C ASP A 49 21.58 10.91 4.63
N PHE A 50 20.48 10.71 3.91
CA PHE A 50 20.10 11.59 2.80
C PHE A 50 19.81 13.00 3.32
N LEU A 51 19.07 13.16 4.40
CA LEU A 51 18.74 14.46 4.97
C LEU A 51 20.00 15.20 5.44
N ARG A 52 20.92 14.50 6.13
CA ARG A 52 22.22 15.06 6.51
C ARG A 52 23.07 15.46 5.31
N TRP A 53 23.01 14.73 4.21
CA TRP A 53 23.67 15.10 2.97
C TRP A 53 23.00 16.34 2.36
N LEU A 54 21.69 16.38 2.30
CA LEU A 54 20.91 17.49 1.78
C LEU A 54 21.20 18.80 2.56
N ASP A 55 21.42 18.72 3.85
CA ASP A 55 21.81 19.86 4.70
C ASP A 55 23.17 20.46 4.33
N LYS A 56 24.02 19.72 3.61
CA LYS A 56 25.34 20.18 3.14
C LYS A 56 25.31 20.71 1.70
N VAL A 57 24.21 20.53 0.99
CA VAL A 57 24.09 21.01 -0.40
C VAL A 57 24.06 22.53 -0.42
N ARG A 58 24.94 23.13 -1.25
CA ARG A 58 25.04 24.58 -1.44
C ARG A 58 25.08 24.87 -2.93
N PRO A 59 23.99 25.38 -3.52
CA PRO A 59 24.04 25.96 -4.86
C PRO A 59 24.99 27.18 -4.91
N GLU A 60 25.63 27.41 -6.06
CA GLU A 60 26.62 28.49 -6.24
C GLU A 60 25.96 29.85 -6.39
N ASP A 61 24.72 29.92 -6.85
CA ASP A 61 23.98 31.16 -7.09
C ASP A 61 22.84 31.35 -6.10
N ASP A 62 22.54 32.62 -5.80
CA ASP A 62 21.47 33.00 -4.87
C ASP A 62 20.07 32.47 -5.28
N GLY A 63 19.80 32.40 -6.59
CA GLY A 63 18.57 31.85 -7.11
C GLY A 63 18.42 30.35 -6.78
N GLY A 64 19.51 29.60 -6.90
CA GLY A 64 19.60 28.22 -6.53
C GLY A 64 19.41 28.00 -5.03
N VAL A 65 20.01 28.83 -4.20
CA VAL A 65 19.85 28.76 -2.74
C VAL A 65 18.40 28.99 -2.34
N ARG A 66 17.75 30.04 -2.88
CA ARG A 66 16.32 30.32 -2.61
C ARG A 66 15.40 29.21 -3.12
N THR A 67 15.68 28.67 -4.31
CA THR A 67 14.89 27.57 -4.89
C THR A 67 15.02 26.30 -4.08
N LEU A 68 16.23 25.93 -3.63
CA LEU A 68 16.45 24.77 -2.75
C LEU A 68 15.67 24.92 -1.45
N ALA A 69 15.72 26.09 -0.81
CA ALA A 69 14.98 26.35 0.42
C ALA A 69 13.45 26.23 0.21
N ALA A 70 12.92 26.81 -0.87
CA ALA A 70 11.50 26.72 -1.20
C ALA A 70 11.04 25.27 -1.44
N LEU A 71 11.82 24.46 -2.18
CA LEU A 71 11.50 23.05 -2.44
C LEU A 71 11.59 22.17 -1.17
N ARG A 72 12.52 22.48 -0.27
CA ARG A 72 12.57 21.81 1.05
C ARG A 72 11.33 22.11 1.87
N ASN A 73 10.95 23.39 1.97
CA ASN A 73 9.73 23.80 2.68
C ASN A 73 8.48 23.16 2.07
N GLU A 74 8.40 23.02 0.73
CA GLU A 74 7.29 22.32 0.06
C GLU A 74 7.21 20.83 0.50
N VAL A 75 8.34 20.14 0.62
CA VAL A 75 8.39 18.75 1.08
C VAL A 75 7.99 18.65 2.55
N GLU A 76 8.48 19.52 3.41
CA GLU A 76 8.18 19.53 4.85
C GLU A 76 6.69 19.81 5.08
N ALA A 77 6.12 20.85 4.48
CA ALA A 77 4.70 21.18 4.57
C ALA A 77 3.79 20.05 4.03
N ALA A 78 4.18 19.41 2.93
CA ALA A 78 3.43 18.28 2.40
C ALA A 78 3.51 17.03 3.30
N ALA A 79 4.65 16.82 3.98
CA ALA A 79 4.82 15.72 4.93
C ALA A 79 3.98 15.93 6.20
N GLU A 80 3.96 17.14 6.73
CA GLU A 80 3.15 17.54 7.88
C GLU A 80 1.66 17.40 7.57
N ALA A 81 1.17 18.02 6.50
CA ALA A 81 -0.23 17.93 6.09
C ALA A 81 -0.68 16.46 5.88
N ARG A 82 0.21 15.59 5.37
CA ARG A 82 -0.11 14.17 5.25
C ARG A 82 -0.18 13.47 6.61
N ALA A 83 0.68 13.84 7.56
CA ALA A 83 0.69 13.28 8.91
C ALA A 83 -0.58 13.66 9.67
N ASP A 84 -0.99 14.93 9.59
CA ASP A 84 -2.21 15.44 10.21
C ASP A 84 -3.45 14.74 9.68
N LEU A 85 -3.59 14.64 8.34
CA LEU A 85 -4.70 13.91 7.71
C LEU A 85 -4.71 12.42 8.07
N LEU A 86 -3.54 11.79 8.27
CA LEU A 86 -3.49 10.41 8.75
C LEU A 86 -3.98 10.31 10.19
N SER A 87 -3.61 11.25 11.05
CA SER A 87 -4.05 11.30 12.44
C SER A 87 -5.57 11.47 12.54
N GLU A 88 -6.13 12.45 11.82
CA GLU A 88 -7.57 12.66 11.73
C GLU A 88 -8.30 11.42 11.17
N TYR A 89 -7.74 10.79 10.14
CA TYR A 89 -8.34 9.60 9.56
C TYR A 89 -8.34 8.43 10.55
N ARG A 90 -7.25 8.24 11.33
CA ARG A 90 -7.21 7.24 12.39
C ARG A 90 -8.26 7.50 13.46
N ALA A 91 -8.33 8.72 13.98
CA ALA A 91 -9.32 9.10 14.98
C ALA A 91 -10.77 8.86 14.48
N ALA A 92 -11.05 9.19 13.22
CA ALA A 92 -12.36 8.94 12.62
C ALA A 92 -12.68 7.44 12.46
N VAL A 93 -11.68 6.59 12.17
CA VAL A 93 -11.86 5.13 12.13
C VAL A 93 -12.09 4.58 13.53
N ASP A 94 -11.26 4.97 14.51
CA ASP A 94 -11.33 4.49 15.90
C ASP A 94 -12.68 4.82 16.55
N ALA A 95 -13.31 5.95 16.18
CA ALA A 95 -14.65 6.33 16.63
C ALA A 95 -15.78 5.67 15.81
N SER A 96 -15.49 4.79 14.85
CA SER A 96 -16.48 4.23 13.95
C SER A 96 -16.75 2.74 14.21
N PRO A 97 -17.90 2.20 13.76
CA PRO A 97 -18.20 0.77 13.88
C PRO A 97 -17.22 -0.18 13.18
N ILE A 98 -16.43 0.33 12.22
CA ILE A 98 -15.48 -0.50 11.46
C ILE A 98 -14.09 -0.60 12.13
N ALA A 99 -13.88 -0.02 13.31
CA ALA A 99 -12.58 0.01 13.98
C ALA A 99 -11.99 -1.40 14.19
N ALA A 100 -12.78 -2.32 14.72
CA ALA A 100 -12.37 -3.72 14.94
C ALA A 100 -12.02 -4.43 13.63
N GLU A 101 -12.83 -4.24 12.59
CA GLU A 101 -12.56 -4.80 11.25
C GLU A 101 -11.25 -4.25 10.68
N VAL A 102 -11.03 -2.93 10.75
CA VAL A 102 -9.79 -2.29 10.27
C VAL A 102 -8.58 -2.83 11.00
N ALA A 103 -8.66 -3.04 12.32
CA ALA A 103 -7.59 -3.67 13.08
C ALA A 103 -7.34 -5.12 12.63
N ALA A 104 -8.39 -5.91 12.46
CA ALA A 104 -8.32 -7.31 12.00
C ALA A 104 -7.67 -7.44 10.62
N LEU A 105 -8.04 -6.59 9.67
CA LEU A 105 -7.49 -6.62 8.31
C LEU A 105 -5.99 -6.31 8.26
N GLN A 106 -5.45 -5.56 9.23
CA GLN A 106 -4.01 -5.28 9.30
C GLN A 106 -3.18 -6.49 9.77
N SER A 107 -3.81 -7.60 10.16
CA SER A 107 -3.12 -8.84 10.53
C SER A 107 -2.41 -9.51 9.34
N ILE A 108 -2.78 -9.19 8.11
CA ILE A 108 -2.12 -9.69 6.90
C ILE A 108 -1.09 -8.69 6.37
N LYS A 109 0.10 -9.18 6.02
CA LYS A 109 1.15 -8.36 5.41
C LYS A 109 0.66 -7.73 4.11
N GLY A 110 0.98 -6.45 3.91
CA GLY A 110 0.55 -5.68 2.73
C GLY A 110 -0.76 -4.93 2.93
N CYS A 111 -1.49 -5.18 4.02
CA CYS A 111 -2.65 -4.41 4.39
C CYS A 111 -2.28 -3.40 5.48
N ALA A 112 -1.82 -2.21 5.08
CA ALA A 112 -1.65 -1.07 5.97
C ALA A 112 -2.99 -0.39 6.26
N PHE A 113 -3.01 0.49 7.27
CA PHE A 113 -4.20 1.18 7.75
C PHE A 113 -5.07 1.76 6.61
N ALA A 114 -4.48 2.48 5.65
CA ALA A 114 -5.24 3.12 4.57
C ALA A 114 -6.00 2.10 3.69
N LEU A 115 -5.38 0.95 3.39
CA LEU A 115 -6.06 -0.11 2.65
C LEU A 115 -7.16 -0.76 3.51
N ALA A 116 -6.88 -1.08 4.77
CA ALA A 116 -7.85 -1.68 5.68
C ALA A 116 -9.10 -0.80 5.82
N ALA A 117 -8.90 0.47 6.12
CA ALA A 117 -10.00 1.43 6.30
C ALA A 117 -10.78 1.70 5.01
N ALA A 118 -10.09 1.85 3.86
CA ALA A 118 -10.75 2.02 2.57
C ALA A 118 -11.55 0.77 2.17
N PHE A 119 -11.00 -0.40 2.41
CA PHE A 119 -11.63 -1.67 2.08
C PHE A 119 -12.88 -1.91 2.95
N SER A 120 -12.77 -1.76 4.28
CA SER A 120 -13.91 -1.92 5.20
C SER A 120 -15.03 -0.92 4.90
N ALA A 121 -14.68 0.35 4.64
CA ALA A 121 -15.66 1.38 4.31
C ALA A 121 -16.39 1.12 2.98
N GLU A 122 -15.72 0.55 1.99
CA GLU A 122 -16.30 0.25 0.66
C GLU A 122 -17.10 -1.05 0.68
N VAL A 123 -16.63 -2.06 1.41
CA VAL A 123 -17.33 -3.33 1.56
C VAL A 123 -18.62 -3.13 2.39
N GLY A 124 -18.56 -2.39 3.48
CA GLY A 124 -19.66 -2.19 4.41
C GLY A 124 -20.09 -3.51 5.07
N ASP A 125 -21.05 -4.20 4.47
CA ASP A 125 -21.44 -5.54 4.92
C ASP A 125 -20.68 -6.62 4.14
N PHE A 126 -19.83 -7.37 4.86
CA PHE A 126 -19.02 -8.45 4.28
C PHE A 126 -19.86 -9.65 3.84
N THR A 127 -21.03 -9.87 4.45
CA THR A 127 -21.93 -10.99 4.14
C THR A 127 -22.64 -10.84 2.79
N ARG A 128 -22.66 -9.63 2.22
CA ARG A 128 -23.24 -9.40 0.89
C ARG A 128 -22.52 -10.15 -0.23
N PHE A 129 -21.29 -10.60 0.03
CA PHE A 129 -20.52 -11.40 -0.92
C PHE A 129 -20.49 -12.86 -0.51
N ARG A 130 -20.88 -13.74 -1.44
CA ARG A 130 -20.90 -15.20 -1.24
C ARG A 130 -19.52 -15.84 -1.37
N SER A 131 -18.53 -15.15 -1.89
CA SER A 131 -17.17 -15.67 -2.09
C SER A 131 -16.15 -14.57 -2.30
N GLY A 132 -14.88 -14.85 -1.99
CA GLY A 132 -13.77 -13.93 -2.27
C GLY A 132 -13.59 -13.64 -3.78
N ARG A 133 -14.11 -14.49 -4.69
CA ARG A 133 -14.12 -14.20 -6.14
C ARG A 133 -15.04 -13.04 -6.47
N GLN A 134 -16.20 -12.95 -5.84
CA GLN A 134 -17.12 -11.82 -6.03
C GLN A 134 -16.49 -10.52 -5.55
N VAL A 135 -15.82 -10.52 -4.40
CA VAL A 135 -15.09 -9.35 -3.88
C VAL A 135 -13.98 -8.92 -4.84
N THR A 136 -13.21 -9.88 -5.38
CA THR A 136 -12.16 -9.60 -6.35
C THR A 136 -12.72 -8.96 -7.63
N ALA A 137 -13.86 -9.45 -8.11
CA ALA A 137 -14.56 -8.89 -9.27
C ALA A 137 -15.10 -7.48 -8.96
N TYR A 138 -15.69 -7.28 -7.79
CA TYR A 138 -16.22 -6.00 -7.32
C TYR A 138 -15.15 -4.89 -7.31
N PHE A 139 -13.92 -5.21 -6.91
CA PHE A 139 -12.79 -4.27 -6.96
C PHE A 139 -12.05 -4.23 -8.29
N GLY A 140 -12.53 -4.95 -9.30
CA GLY A 140 -11.95 -4.94 -10.63
C GLY A 140 -10.56 -5.57 -10.75
N LEU A 141 -10.21 -6.46 -9.82
CA LEU A 141 -8.97 -7.23 -9.80
C LEU A 141 -9.13 -8.61 -10.47
N ALA A 142 -10.35 -8.99 -10.86
CA ALA A 142 -10.58 -10.17 -11.69
C ALA A 142 -10.11 -9.93 -13.12
N PRO A 143 -9.57 -10.96 -13.80
CA PRO A 143 -9.25 -10.86 -15.24
C PRO A 143 -10.48 -10.49 -16.05
N SER A 144 -10.33 -9.60 -17.01
CA SER A 144 -11.34 -9.39 -18.03
C SER A 144 -11.41 -10.62 -18.93
N GLN A 145 -12.61 -11.02 -19.30
CA GLN A 145 -12.84 -12.15 -20.19
C GLN A 145 -13.44 -11.64 -21.51
N ARG A 146 -12.78 -11.97 -22.60
CA ARG A 146 -13.30 -11.78 -23.96
C ARG A 146 -13.40 -13.17 -24.58
N SER A 147 -14.58 -13.78 -24.46
CA SER A 147 -14.83 -15.11 -24.98
C SER A 147 -15.83 -15.03 -26.11
N SER A 148 -15.57 -15.71 -27.23
CA SER A 148 -16.51 -15.94 -28.32
C SER A 148 -16.51 -17.43 -28.62
N GLY A 149 -17.69 -18.09 -28.46
CA GLY A 149 -17.80 -19.54 -28.62
C GLY A 149 -16.90 -20.33 -27.67
N ASP A 150 -16.18 -21.30 -28.18
CA ASP A 150 -15.31 -22.21 -27.39
C ASP A 150 -13.96 -21.60 -26.97
N SER A 151 -13.66 -20.37 -27.40
CA SER A 151 -12.38 -19.70 -27.09
C SER A 151 -12.47 -18.79 -25.89
N VAL A 152 -11.78 -19.17 -24.79
CA VAL A 152 -11.65 -18.33 -23.58
C VAL A 152 -10.36 -17.50 -23.65
N ARG A 153 -10.49 -16.19 -23.85
CA ARG A 153 -9.36 -15.25 -23.80
C ARG A 153 -9.43 -14.40 -22.55
N LEU A 154 -8.47 -14.62 -21.63
CA LEU A 154 -8.31 -13.78 -20.44
C LEU A 154 -7.43 -12.58 -20.76
N GLY A 155 -7.92 -11.39 -20.48
CA GLY A 155 -7.19 -10.13 -20.57
C GLY A 155 -6.50 -9.73 -19.27
N GLY A 156 -6.16 -8.43 -19.15
CA GLY A 156 -5.72 -7.83 -17.89
C GLY A 156 -6.84 -7.75 -16.85
N ILE A 157 -6.60 -7.12 -15.71
CA ILE A 157 -7.64 -6.86 -14.70
C ILE A 157 -8.77 -6.00 -15.32
N SER A 158 -10.02 -6.25 -14.91
CA SER A 158 -11.18 -5.56 -15.50
C SER A 158 -11.20 -4.05 -15.24
N GLY A 159 -10.59 -3.60 -14.15
CA GLY A 159 -10.52 -2.20 -13.75
C GLY A 159 -11.84 -1.62 -13.24
N ALA A 160 -12.90 -2.43 -13.13
CA ALA A 160 -14.19 -2.01 -12.56
C ALA A 160 -14.10 -1.68 -11.06
N GLY A 161 -15.12 -1.01 -10.53
CA GLY A 161 -15.24 -0.72 -9.09
C GLY A 161 -14.25 0.32 -8.57
N ASN A 162 -14.05 0.34 -7.26
CA ASN A 162 -13.28 1.36 -6.57
C ASN A 162 -11.78 1.34 -6.94
N ALA A 163 -11.35 2.37 -7.70
CA ALA A 163 -9.98 2.49 -8.18
C ALA A 163 -8.97 2.70 -7.05
N LEU A 164 -9.36 3.37 -5.96
CA LEU A 164 -8.48 3.66 -4.83
C LEU A 164 -8.15 2.39 -4.05
N VAL A 165 -9.16 1.57 -3.70
CA VAL A 165 -8.94 0.28 -3.03
C VAL A 165 -8.06 -0.63 -3.89
N ARG A 166 -8.34 -0.68 -5.20
CA ARG A 166 -7.53 -1.45 -6.15
C ARG A 166 -6.07 -0.97 -6.18
N LYS A 167 -5.83 0.34 -6.26
CA LYS A 167 -4.49 0.96 -6.19
C LYS A 167 -3.78 0.54 -4.91
N LEU A 168 -4.40 0.75 -3.75
CA LEU A 168 -3.81 0.44 -2.45
C LEU A 168 -3.51 -1.06 -2.28
N ALA A 169 -4.38 -1.95 -2.79
CA ALA A 169 -4.13 -3.39 -2.77
C ALA A 169 -2.93 -3.79 -3.66
N VAL A 170 -2.80 -3.18 -4.84
CA VAL A 170 -1.66 -3.41 -5.74
C VAL A 170 -0.37 -2.87 -5.11
N GLU A 171 -0.39 -1.67 -4.52
CA GLU A 171 0.76 -1.09 -3.82
C GLU A 171 1.16 -1.95 -2.60
N GLY A 172 0.20 -2.36 -1.78
CA GLY A 172 0.42 -3.23 -0.63
C GLY A 172 1.04 -4.58 -1.02
N SER A 173 0.67 -5.12 -2.18
CA SER A 173 1.19 -6.40 -2.67
C SER A 173 2.67 -6.36 -3.06
N TRP A 174 3.26 -5.19 -3.32
CA TRP A 174 4.70 -5.08 -3.58
C TRP A 174 5.57 -5.45 -2.37
N CYS A 175 5.02 -5.45 -1.14
CA CYS A 175 5.75 -5.91 0.04
C CYS A 175 6.19 -7.39 -0.04
N TYR A 176 5.51 -8.19 -0.87
CA TYR A 176 5.87 -9.58 -1.15
C TYR A 176 7.00 -9.71 -2.18
N ALA A 177 7.40 -8.62 -2.85
CA ALA A 177 8.55 -8.62 -3.76
C ALA A 177 9.89 -8.67 -3.01
N ALA A 178 9.94 -8.14 -1.79
CA ALA A 178 11.12 -8.17 -0.93
C ALA A 178 11.06 -9.41 -0.02
N ALA A 179 11.26 -10.61 -0.60
CA ALA A 179 11.09 -11.93 0.03
C ALA A 179 11.97 -12.21 1.28
N ARG A 180 12.81 -11.27 1.71
CA ARG A 180 13.77 -11.46 2.81
C ARG A 180 13.15 -11.53 4.21
N HIS A 181 11.86 -11.23 4.36
CA HIS A 181 11.22 -11.16 5.67
C HIS A 181 10.04 -12.10 5.71
N GLN A 182 10.21 -13.20 6.44
CA GLN A 182 9.09 -14.10 6.78
C GLN A 182 7.94 -13.29 7.40
N PRO A 183 6.68 -13.57 7.03
CA PRO A 183 5.54 -12.93 7.65
C PRO A 183 5.52 -13.17 9.16
N LYS A 184 5.46 -12.08 9.93
CA LYS A 184 5.39 -12.15 11.39
C LYS A 184 3.94 -12.20 11.86
N LEU A 185 3.71 -12.86 12.98
CA LEU A 185 2.42 -12.77 13.67
C LEU A 185 2.25 -11.34 14.21
N MET A 186 1.06 -10.75 14.00
CA MET A 186 0.70 -9.46 14.58
C MET A 186 0.82 -9.52 16.12
N PRO A 187 1.37 -8.48 16.79
CA PRO A 187 1.53 -8.44 18.24
C PRO A 187 0.21 -8.61 19.01
N ARG A 188 0.29 -9.02 20.29
CA ARG A 188 -0.90 -9.26 21.14
C ARG A 188 -1.59 -7.98 21.59
N ASP A 189 -0.84 -6.91 21.75
CA ASP A 189 -1.29 -5.59 22.22
C ASP A 189 -2.20 -4.85 21.22
N THR A 190 -2.43 -5.43 20.04
CA THR A 190 -3.33 -4.86 19.03
C THR A 190 -4.82 -5.06 19.34
N GLY A 191 -5.17 -5.87 20.35
CA GLY A 191 -6.57 -6.21 20.66
C GLY A 191 -7.23 -7.20 19.67
N VAL A 192 -6.55 -7.58 18.59
CA VAL A 192 -7.08 -8.51 17.58
C VAL A 192 -7.02 -9.95 18.08
N PRO A 193 -8.11 -10.75 18.00
CA PRO A 193 -8.16 -12.16 18.42
C PRO A 193 -7.04 -13.00 17.80
N LEU A 194 -6.57 -14.01 18.54
CA LEU A 194 -5.43 -14.84 18.12
C LEU A 194 -5.70 -15.58 16.80
N GLU A 195 -6.91 -16.11 16.64
CA GLU A 195 -7.32 -16.82 15.42
C GLU A 195 -7.23 -15.93 14.17
N ILE A 196 -7.67 -14.67 14.26
CA ILE A 196 -7.59 -13.69 13.16
C ILE A 196 -6.11 -13.38 12.84
N ARG A 197 -5.27 -13.15 13.87
CA ARG A 197 -3.84 -12.90 13.68
C ARG A 197 -3.13 -14.08 13.04
N VAL A 198 -3.45 -15.31 13.45
CA VAL A 198 -2.92 -16.54 12.87
C VAL A 198 -3.39 -16.72 11.43
N HIS A 199 -4.68 -16.44 11.15
CA HIS A 199 -5.22 -16.50 9.79
C HIS A 199 -4.54 -15.48 8.86
N GLY A 200 -4.34 -14.24 9.31
CA GLY A 200 -3.59 -13.20 8.57
C GLY A 200 -2.15 -13.60 8.27
N ARG A 201 -1.44 -14.23 9.24
CA ARG A 201 -0.10 -14.78 9.00
C ARG A 201 -0.11 -15.90 7.95
N LYS A 202 -1.03 -16.85 8.06
CA LYS A 202 -1.18 -17.93 7.05
C LYS A 202 -1.44 -17.38 5.66
N GLY A 203 -2.28 -16.34 5.55
CA GLY A 203 -2.52 -15.60 4.32
C GLY A 203 -1.25 -15.00 3.75
N SER A 204 -0.47 -14.35 4.60
CA SER A 204 0.80 -13.73 4.20
C SER A 204 1.82 -14.73 3.69
N GLU A 205 1.95 -15.89 4.36
CA GLU A 205 2.83 -17.00 3.95
C GLU A 205 2.41 -17.57 2.60
N ARG A 206 1.10 -17.77 2.41
CA ARG A 206 0.54 -18.24 1.14
C ARG A 206 0.78 -17.27 -0.01
N LEU A 207 0.56 -15.96 0.20
CA LEU A 207 0.76 -14.94 -0.82
C LEU A 207 2.23 -14.85 -1.25
N LEU A 208 3.15 -14.94 -0.29
CA LEU A 208 4.59 -14.97 -0.56
C LEU A 208 4.96 -16.15 -1.44
N ARG A 209 4.62 -17.38 -1.01
CA ARG A 209 4.90 -18.61 -1.76
C ARG A 209 4.30 -18.58 -3.16
N ARG A 210 3.02 -18.20 -3.28
CA ARG A 210 2.34 -18.18 -4.57
C ARG A 210 2.96 -17.17 -5.54
N ARG A 211 3.42 -16.03 -5.03
CA ARG A 211 4.12 -15.03 -5.85
C ARG A 211 5.45 -15.59 -6.36
N GLU A 212 6.21 -16.24 -5.51
CA GLU A 212 7.46 -16.92 -5.89
C GLU A 212 7.23 -17.99 -6.96
N GLU A 213 6.22 -18.84 -6.81
CA GLU A 213 5.81 -19.84 -7.81
C GLU A 213 5.45 -19.21 -9.17
N MET A 214 4.73 -18.08 -9.17
CA MET A 214 4.38 -17.38 -10.41
C MET A 214 5.63 -16.84 -11.13
N LEU A 215 6.57 -16.26 -10.38
CA LEU A 215 7.83 -15.75 -10.93
C LEU A 215 8.72 -16.90 -11.45
N ALA A 216 8.81 -18.02 -10.72
CA ALA A 216 9.58 -19.20 -11.14
C ALA A 216 9.04 -19.80 -12.45
N ARG A 217 7.74 -19.64 -12.74
CA ARG A 217 7.11 -20.03 -14.02
C ARG A 217 7.27 -18.98 -15.12
N GLY A 218 8.10 -17.95 -14.92
CA GLY A 218 8.37 -16.91 -15.91
C GLY A 218 7.30 -15.81 -16.00
N MET A 219 6.36 -15.73 -15.03
CA MET A 219 5.36 -14.64 -15.06
C MET A 219 6.04 -13.30 -14.83
N PRO A 220 5.74 -12.25 -15.63
CA PRO A 220 6.26 -10.90 -15.40
C PRO A 220 5.89 -10.38 -14.01
N ALA A 221 6.82 -9.70 -13.33
CA ALA A 221 6.68 -9.24 -11.95
C ALA A 221 5.42 -8.39 -11.72
N ALA A 222 5.07 -7.50 -12.65
CA ALA A 222 3.87 -6.67 -12.55
C ALA A 222 2.59 -7.52 -12.61
N LYS A 223 2.55 -8.55 -13.48
CA LYS A 223 1.42 -9.48 -13.59
C LYS A 223 1.28 -10.35 -12.34
N ALA A 224 2.40 -10.85 -11.81
CA ALA A 224 2.43 -11.59 -10.55
C ALA A 224 1.96 -10.71 -9.38
N ASN A 225 2.33 -9.43 -9.36
CA ASN A 225 1.88 -8.48 -8.34
C ASN A 225 0.37 -8.23 -8.41
N ALA A 226 -0.20 -8.03 -9.59
CA ALA A 226 -1.65 -7.88 -9.75
C ALA A 226 -2.43 -9.14 -9.31
N ALA A 227 -1.90 -10.33 -9.61
CA ALA A 227 -2.49 -11.59 -9.14
C ALA A 227 -2.39 -11.74 -7.62
N THR A 228 -1.28 -11.29 -7.02
CA THR A 228 -1.11 -11.24 -5.55
C THR A 228 -2.10 -10.28 -4.91
N ALA A 229 -2.32 -9.09 -5.50
CA ALA A 229 -3.32 -8.13 -5.03
C ALA A 229 -4.75 -8.69 -5.08
N ALA A 230 -5.09 -9.41 -6.14
CA ALA A 230 -6.38 -10.09 -6.28
C ALA A 230 -6.60 -11.14 -5.19
N GLU A 231 -5.56 -11.87 -4.81
CA GLU A 231 -5.64 -12.84 -3.72
C GLU A 231 -5.62 -12.16 -2.34
N LEU A 232 -4.86 -11.08 -2.15
CA LEU A 232 -4.87 -10.26 -0.93
C LEU A 232 -6.30 -9.79 -0.60
N VAL A 233 -7.03 -9.26 -1.57
CA VAL A 233 -8.42 -8.82 -1.41
C VAL A 233 -9.34 -9.96 -0.94
N ARG A 234 -9.11 -11.20 -1.36
CA ARG A 234 -9.87 -12.37 -0.88
C ARG A 234 -9.57 -12.67 0.59
N TRP A 235 -8.32 -12.56 0.99
CA TRP A 235 -7.91 -12.72 2.39
C TRP A 235 -8.47 -11.62 3.27
N LEU A 236 -8.51 -10.37 2.78
CA LEU A 236 -9.14 -9.25 3.51
C LEU A 236 -10.62 -9.52 3.77
N TRP A 237 -11.33 -10.01 2.75
CA TRP A 237 -12.73 -10.41 2.92
C TRP A 237 -12.89 -11.53 3.96
N ALA A 238 -12.08 -12.59 3.91
CA ALA A 238 -12.13 -13.68 4.88
C ALA A 238 -11.86 -13.20 6.31
N LEU A 239 -10.87 -12.33 6.52
CA LEU A 239 -10.57 -11.73 7.82
C LEU A 239 -11.73 -10.87 8.34
N GLY A 240 -12.40 -10.11 7.47
CA GLY A 240 -13.57 -9.31 7.83
C GLY A 240 -14.76 -10.19 8.24
N MET A 241 -14.98 -11.31 7.54
CA MET A 241 -16.00 -12.30 7.93
C MET A 241 -15.73 -12.89 9.33
N MET A 242 -14.49 -13.32 9.59
CA MET A 242 -14.09 -13.84 10.91
C MET A 242 -14.28 -12.81 12.03
N CYS A 243 -14.04 -11.53 11.75
CA CYS A 243 -14.22 -10.47 12.74
C CYS A 243 -15.68 -10.31 13.15
N ARG A 244 -16.62 -10.54 12.24
CA ARG A 244 -18.08 -10.46 12.51
C ARG A 244 -18.61 -11.69 13.22
N GLU A 245 -18.19 -12.89 12.82
CA GLU A 245 -18.58 -14.14 13.46
C GLU A 245 -18.14 -14.21 14.93
N GLY A 246 -17.04 -13.54 15.30
CA GLY A 246 -16.57 -13.45 16.68
C GLY A 246 -17.21 -12.33 17.50
N ALA A 247 -18.07 -11.50 16.90
CA ALA A 247 -18.76 -10.40 17.55
C ALA A 247 -20.24 -10.74 17.89
N GLU A 248 -20.77 -11.87 17.39
CA GLU A 248 -22.08 -12.46 17.77
C GLU A 248 -21.90 -13.40 18.97
#